data_e3fc067c3a8b0ea8f4c9a8c80f0186da
#
_entry.id   e3fc067c3a8b0ea8f4c9a8c80f0186da
#
_cell.length_a   1.000
_cell.length_b   1.000
_cell.length_c   1.000
_cell.angle_alpha   90.00
_cell.angle_beta   90.00
_cell.angle_gamma   90.00
#
_symmetry.space_group_name_H-M   'P 1'
#
loop_
_entity.id
_entity.type
_entity.pdbx_description
1 polymer ?
#
loop_
_entity_poly.entity_id
_entity_poly.type
_entity_poly.pdbx_seq_one_letter_code
_entity_poly.pdbx_strand_id
1 'polypeptide(L)'
;SALRWRYSTVKPDQQDRFKDLLEMVEKVFETKKLGAGFMAYWKYGASQGPHVCTELSMPGMKYFDREDTWKKDFEEVHGEGSYDRYIEDLNICVDRTKTYDEFVKFRADLSSDY
;
A
#
# COMPACT_ATOMS: atom_id res chain seq x y z
N SER A 1 -9.26 -5.92 -13.94
CA SER A 1 -8.40 -5.86 -12.78
C SER A 1 -9.16 -5.34 -11.56
N ALA A 2 -8.75 -5.79 -10.41
CA ALA A 2 -9.30 -5.36 -9.14
C ALA A 2 -8.30 -4.47 -8.42
N LEU A 3 -8.79 -3.41 -7.79
CA LEU A 3 -7.96 -2.45 -7.08
C LEU A 3 -8.35 -2.43 -5.60
N ARG A 4 -7.35 -2.31 -4.73
CA ARG A 4 -7.57 -1.98 -3.34
C ARG A 4 -6.97 -0.60 -3.10
N TRP A 5 -7.80 0.34 -2.69
CA TRP A 5 -7.37 1.65 -2.23
C TRP A 5 -7.34 1.63 -0.71
N ARG A 6 -6.17 1.84 -0.14
CA ARG A 6 -6.01 1.97 1.31
C ARG A 6 -5.76 3.42 1.65
N TYR A 7 -6.65 3.98 2.44
CA TYR A 7 -6.55 5.36 2.92
C TYR A 7 -5.92 5.34 4.30
N SER A 8 -4.76 5.98 4.42
CA SER A 8 -3.99 5.98 5.66
C SER A 8 -3.91 7.38 6.25
N THR A 9 -4.27 7.49 7.52
CA THR A 9 -4.06 8.71 8.28
C THR A 9 -2.74 8.57 9.01
N VAL A 10 -1.74 9.34 8.56
CA VAL A 10 -0.38 9.28 9.08
C VAL A 10 -0.24 10.30 10.18
N LYS A 11 0.36 9.89 11.30
CA LYS A 11 0.61 10.81 12.43
C LYS A 11 1.59 11.89 11.99
N PRO A 12 1.39 13.16 12.41
CA PRO A 12 2.16 14.29 11.89
C PRO A 12 3.68 14.15 12.01
N ASP A 13 4.17 13.55 13.07
CA ASP A 13 5.60 13.38 13.32
C ASP A 13 6.17 12.11 12.71
N GLN A 14 5.36 11.32 12.00
CA GLN A 14 5.77 10.04 11.44
C GLN A 14 5.71 9.99 9.91
N GLN A 15 5.57 11.13 9.26
CA GLN A 15 5.43 11.15 7.80
C GLN A 15 6.68 10.65 7.08
N ASP A 16 7.87 11.04 7.54
CA ASP A 16 9.12 10.60 6.92
C ASP A 16 9.33 9.10 7.11
N ARG A 17 9.03 8.60 8.31
CA ARG A 17 9.09 7.15 8.57
C ARG A 17 8.13 6.37 7.67
N PHE A 18 6.91 6.88 7.53
CA PHE A 18 5.91 6.23 6.68
C PHE A 18 6.35 6.21 5.23
N LYS A 19 6.96 7.29 4.75
CA LYS A 19 7.52 7.34 3.40
C LYS A 19 8.57 6.25 3.21
N ASP A 20 9.46 6.07 4.18
CA ASP A 20 10.48 5.02 4.12
C ASP A 20 9.85 3.63 4.04
N LEU A 21 8.76 3.41 4.77
CA LEU A 21 8.03 2.14 4.71
C LEU A 21 7.41 1.89 3.33
N LEU A 22 6.86 2.94 2.71
CA LEU A 22 6.34 2.82 1.34
C LEU A 22 7.44 2.50 0.34
N GLU A 23 8.63 3.07 0.52
CA GLU A 23 9.78 2.76 -0.33
C GLU A 23 10.21 1.29 -0.19
N MET A 24 10.09 0.72 1.00
CA MET A 24 10.35 -0.71 1.20
C MET A 24 9.36 -1.57 0.41
N VAL A 25 8.08 -1.19 0.41
CA VAL A 25 7.04 -1.89 -0.36
C VAL A 25 7.32 -1.78 -1.85
N GLU A 26 7.59 -0.58 -2.33
CA GLU A 26 7.93 -0.34 -3.75
C GLU A 26 9.08 -1.23 -4.20
N LYS A 27 10.12 -1.35 -3.38
CA LYS A 27 11.29 -2.15 -3.71
C LYS A 27 10.94 -3.63 -3.88
N VAL A 28 10.01 -4.15 -3.10
CA VAL A 28 9.55 -5.54 -3.25
C VAL A 28 8.87 -5.73 -4.60
N PHE A 29 7.95 -4.83 -4.96
CA PHE A 29 7.27 -4.89 -6.26
C PHE A 29 8.24 -4.82 -7.41
N GLU A 30 9.21 -3.92 -7.33
CA GLU A 30 10.20 -3.72 -8.38
C GLU A 30 11.14 -4.92 -8.51
N THR A 31 11.64 -5.44 -7.38
CA THR A 31 12.62 -6.55 -7.36
C THR A 31 12.00 -7.87 -7.78
N LYS A 32 10.80 -8.17 -7.28
CA LYS A 32 10.13 -9.44 -7.51
C LYS A 32 9.33 -9.50 -8.79
N LYS A 33 9.13 -8.34 -9.44
CA LYS A 33 8.34 -8.24 -10.67
C LYS A 33 6.99 -8.93 -10.51
N LEU A 34 6.31 -8.62 -9.42
CA LEU A 34 5.01 -9.20 -9.13
C LEU A 34 4.03 -8.81 -10.24
N GLY A 35 3.12 -9.72 -10.58
CA GLY A 35 2.06 -9.45 -11.56
C GLY A 35 1.00 -8.48 -11.04
N ALA A 36 1.39 -7.57 -10.16
CA ALA A 36 0.56 -6.60 -9.49
C ALA A 36 1.21 -5.23 -9.57
N GLY A 37 0.40 -4.18 -9.50
CA GLY A 37 0.90 -2.81 -9.47
C GLY A 37 0.73 -2.19 -8.09
N PHE A 38 1.65 -1.33 -7.73
CA PHE A 38 1.59 -0.56 -6.49
C PHE A 38 1.80 0.91 -6.80
N MET A 39 0.90 1.78 -6.31
CA MET A 39 0.99 3.22 -6.48
C MET A 39 0.62 3.92 -5.18
N ALA A 40 1.26 5.05 -4.92
CA ALA A 40 0.98 5.85 -3.73
C ALA A 40 0.63 7.28 -4.16
N TYR A 41 -0.42 7.81 -3.53
CA TYR A 41 -0.90 9.16 -3.77
C TYR A 41 -0.87 9.93 -2.46
N TRP A 42 -0.26 11.09 -2.49
CA TRP A 42 -0.16 11.97 -1.31
C TRP A 42 -1.10 13.15 -1.49
N LYS A 43 -1.87 13.46 -0.46
CA LYS A 43 -2.86 14.53 -0.52
C LYS A 43 -2.20 15.89 -0.31
N TYR A 44 -2.51 16.84 -1.19
CA TYR A 44 -2.03 18.21 -1.06
C TYR A 44 -3.06 19.09 -0.37
N GLY A 45 -2.59 19.89 0.59
CA GLY A 45 -3.31 21.06 1.10
C GLY A 45 -4.51 20.85 1.99
N ALA A 46 -5.24 19.78 1.87
CA ALA A 46 -6.39 19.56 2.73
C ALA A 46 -5.95 19.06 4.09
N SER A 47 -6.54 19.58 5.14
CA SER A 47 -6.15 19.30 6.51
C SER A 47 -6.96 18.21 7.20
N GLN A 48 -8.02 17.71 6.55
CA GLN A 48 -8.89 16.70 7.16
C GLN A 48 -8.86 15.41 6.38
N GLY A 49 -9.04 14.31 7.12
CA GLY A 49 -9.11 12.98 6.55
C GLY A 49 -7.76 12.35 6.28
N PRO A 50 -7.75 11.21 5.60
CA PRO A 50 -6.51 10.50 5.27
C PRO A 50 -5.58 11.33 4.40
N HIS A 51 -4.27 11.17 4.63
CA HIS A 51 -3.25 11.91 3.88
C HIS A 51 -2.72 11.13 2.69
N VAL A 52 -2.77 9.80 2.74
CA VAL A 52 -2.17 8.94 1.74
C VAL A 52 -3.18 7.90 1.28
N CYS A 53 -3.22 7.68 -0.03
CA CYS A 53 -3.95 6.57 -0.61
C CYS A 53 -2.93 5.67 -1.31
N THR A 54 -2.86 4.41 -0.91
CA THR A 54 -2.04 3.43 -1.64
C THR A 54 -2.96 2.54 -2.45
N GLU A 55 -2.56 2.29 -3.69
CA GLU A 55 -3.31 1.45 -4.61
C GLU A 55 -2.56 0.16 -4.86
N LEU A 56 -3.24 -0.95 -4.69
CA LEU A 56 -2.76 -2.26 -5.07
C LEU A 56 -3.64 -2.78 -6.21
N SER A 57 -3.02 -3.03 -7.36
CA SER A 57 -3.71 -3.53 -8.55
C SER A 57 -3.43 -5.01 -8.72
N MET A 58 -4.47 -5.81 -8.78
CA MET A 58 -4.40 -7.27 -8.92
C MET A 58 -5.23 -7.73 -10.12
N PRO A 59 -4.90 -8.91 -10.71
CA PRO A 59 -5.69 -9.46 -11.82
C PRO A 59 -7.14 -9.76 -11.44
N GLY A 60 -7.42 -10.05 -10.17
CA GLY A 60 -8.77 -10.31 -9.68
C GLY A 60 -8.83 -10.31 -8.17
N MET A 61 -10.05 -10.28 -7.63
CA MET A 61 -10.27 -10.18 -6.19
C MET A 61 -9.65 -11.32 -5.38
N LYS A 62 -9.60 -12.52 -5.95
CA LYS A 62 -9.02 -13.68 -5.28
C LYS A 62 -7.53 -13.52 -4.94
N TYR A 63 -6.85 -12.62 -5.61
CA TYR A 63 -5.41 -12.41 -5.39
C TYR A 63 -5.09 -11.55 -4.17
N PHE A 64 -6.10 -10.94 -3.54
CA PHE A 64 -5.88 -10.15 -2.32
C PHE A 64 -5.67 -11.02 -1.08
N ASP A 65 -6.00 -12.31 -1.13
CA ASP A 65 -5.81 -13.27 -0.03
C ASP A 65 -4.46 -13.98 -0.14
N ARG A 66 -3.35 -13.22 -0.18
CA ARG A 66 -2.01 -13.80 -0.37
C ARG A 66 -1.00 -13.24 0.62
N GLU A 67 -1.42 -13.08 1.86
CA GLU A 67 -0.59 -12.48 2.89
C GLU A 67 0.69 -13.25 3.16
N ASP A 68 0.63 -14.57 3.20
CA ASP A 68 1.81 -15.42 3.43
C ASP A 68 2.83 -15.27 2.31
N THR A 69 2.38 -15.19 1.07
CA THR A 69 3.25 -14.98 -0.09
C THR A 69 3.88 -13.60 -0.03
N TRP A 70 3.14 -12.58 0.37
CA TRP A 70 3.66 -11.23 0.51
C TRP A 70 4.75 -11.15 1.57
N LYS A 71 4.54 -11.78 2.72
CA LYS A 71 5.56 -11.83 3.78
C LYS A 71 6.84 -12.46 3.27
N LYS A 72 6.73 -13.58 2.57
CA LYS A 72 7.88 -14.27 2.01
C LYS A 72 8.64 -13.39 1.03
N ASP A 73 7.94 -12.77 0.09
CA ASP A 73 8.55 -11.89 -0.89
C ASP A 73 9.24 -10.70 -0.24
N PHE A 74 8.60 -10.10 0.76
CA PHE A 74 9.15 -8.98 1.50
C PHE A 74 10.45 -9.36 2.20
N GLU A 75 10.48 -10.50 2.86
CA GLU A 75 11.67 -10.94 3.59
C GLU A 75 12.81 -11.42 2.68
N GLU A 76 12.50 -11.91 1.50
CA GLU A 76 13.53 -12.21 0.52
C GLU A 76 14.25 -10.96 0.03
N VAL A 77 13.57 -9.83 0.01
CA VAL A 77 14.16 -8.54 -0.40
C VAL A 77 14.86 -7.83 0.75
N HIS A 78 14.23 -7.82 1.92
CA HIS A 78 14.69 -6.99 3.05
C HIS A 78 15.33 -7.76 4.20
N GLY A 79 15.30 -9.09 4.16
CA GLY A 79 15.94 -9.94 5.17
C GLY A 79 14.97 -10.57 6.14
N GLU A 80 15.43 -11.63 6.78
CA GLU A 80 14.64 -12.39 7.75
C GLU A 80 14.17 -11.50 8.90
N GLY A 81 12.89 -11.61 9.25
CA GLY A 81 12.29 -10.83 10.33
C GLY A 81 11.91 -9.40 9.95
N SER A 82 12.25 -8.96 8.73
CA SER A 82 11.98 -7.58 8.30
C SER A 82 10.49 -7.27 8.19
N TYR A 83 9.67 -8.26 7.86
CA TYR A 83 8.25 -8.01 7.71
C TYR A 83 7.58 -7.67 9.05
N ASP A 84 7.92 -8.39 10.11
CA ASP A 84 7.37 -8.11 11.43
C ASP A 84 7.78 -6.72 11.92
N ARG A 85 9.02 -6.32 11.67
CA ARG A 85 9.49 -4.96 11.98
C ARG A 85 8.75 -3.91 11.16
N TYR A 86 8.50 -4.19 9.89
CA TYR A 86 7.71 -3.32 9.02
C TYR A 86 6.30 -3.09 9.59
N ILE A 87 5.64 -4.16 10.02
CA ILE A 87 4.29 -4.08 10.60
C ILE A 87 4.31 -3.27 11.91
N GLU A 88 5.30 -3.48 12.76
CA GLU A 88 5.45 -2.70 14.00
C GLU A 88 5.61 -1.20 13.69
N ASP A 89 6.49 -0.88 12.75
CA ASP A 89 6.72 0.51 12.34
C ASP A 89 5.47 1.13 11.71
N LEU A 90 4.77 0.36 10.89
CA LEU A 90 3.53 0.82 10.27
C LEU A 90 2.49 1.19 11.34
N ASN A 91 2.37 0.37 12.37
CA ASN A 91 1.45 0.62 13.49
C ASN A 91 1.81 1.87 14.29
N ILE A 92 3.09 2.23 14.31
CA ILE A 92 3.53 3.48 14.94
C ILE A 92 3.16 4.70 14.07
N CYS A 93 3.24 4.55 12.76
CA CYS A 93 3.07 5.67 11.82
C CYS A 93 1.62 6.06 11.59
N VAL A 94 0.69 5.11 11.60
CA VAL A 94 -0.69 5.35 11.20
C VAL A 94 -1.65 5.31 12.38
N ASP A 95 -2.73 6.09 12.26
CA ASP A 95 -3.86 5.98 13.18
C ASP A 95 -4.79 4.90 12.63
N ARG A 96 -4.76 3.73 13.24
CA ARG A 96 -5.51 2.57 12.77
C ARG A 96 -7.02 2.75 12.85
N THR A 97 -7.49 3.62 13.72
CA THR A 97 -8.93 3.91 13.85
C THR A 97 -9.45 4.74 12.68
N LYS A 98 -8.54 5.37 11.92
CA LYS A 98 -8.86 6.25 10.78
C LYS A 98 -8.28 5.74 9.47
N THR A 99 -7.81 4.50 9.44
CA THR A 99 -7.27 3.86 8.25
C THR A 99 -8.29 2.85 7.75
N TYR A 100 -8.60 2.87 6.46
CA TYR A 100 -9.60 1.98 5.89
C TYR A 100 -9.28 1.63 4.45
N ASP A 101 -9.85 0.50 4.00
CA ASP A 101 -9.69 0.00 2.64
C ASP A 101 -11.00 0.12 1.87
N GLU A 102 -10.86 0.38 0.57
CA GLU A 102 -11.94 0.27 -0.40
C GLU A 102 -11.49 -0.64 -1.54
N PHE A 103 -12.37 -1.54 -1.97
CA PHE A 103 -12.12 -2.39 -3.13
C PHE A 103 -12.93 -1.85 -4.29
N VAL A 104 -12.27 -1.56 -5.41
CA VAL A 104 -12.88 -0.96 -6.58
C VAL A 104 -12.48 -1.70 -7.83
N LYS A 105 -13.30 -1.56 -8.89
CA LYS A 105 -13.03 -2.15 -10.18
C LYS A 105 -12.92 -1.04 -11.22
N PHE A 106 -11.84 -1.06 -11.97
CA PHE A 106 -11.69 -0.13 -13.09
C PHE A 106 -12.71 -0.44 -14.19
N ARG A 107 -13.40 0.58 -14.67
CA ARG A 107 -14.40 0.48 -15.73
C ARG A 107 -13.89 1.20 -16.97
N ALA A 108 -13.19 0.47 -17.83
CA ALA A 108 -12.65 1.02 -19.06
C ALA A 108 -13.77 1.54 -19.97
N ASP A 109 -14.93 0.88 -19.95
CA ASP A 109 -16.10 1.26 -20.71
C ASP A 109 -16.72 2.61 -20.31
N LEU A 110 -16.39 3.08 -19.11
CA LEU A 110 -16.88 4.37 -18.59
C LEU A 110 -15.75 5.40 -18.45
N SER A 111 -14.55 5.04 -18.88
CA SER A 111 -13.37 5.89 -18.74
C SER A 111 -12.88 6.37 -20.09
N SER A 112 -12.23 7.53 -20.11
CA SER A 112 -11.67 8.06 -21.36
C SER A 112 -10.25 7.56 -21.56
N ASP A 113 -9.86 7.47 -22.83
CA ASP A 113 -8.49 7.23 -23.23
C ASP A 113 -7.77 8.56 -23.43
N TYR A 114 -6.57 8.67 -22.87
CA TYR A 114 -5.65 9.75 -23.22
C TYR A 114 -4.22 9.41 -22.92
#